data_d60fbfd5f44146ad05df79b68da55d7c
#
_entry.id   d60fbfd5f44146ad05df79b68da55d7c
#
_cell.length_a   1.000
_cell.length_b   1.000
_cell.length_c   1.000
_cell.angle_alpha   90.00
_cell.angle_beta   90.00
_cell.angle_gamma   90.00
#
_symmetry.space_group_name_H-M   'P 1'
#
loop_
_entity.id
_entity.type
_entity.pdbx_description
1 polymer ?
#
loop_
_entity_poly.entity_id
_entity_poly.type
_entity_poly.pdbx_seq_one_letter_code
_entity_poly.pdbx_strand_id
1 'polypeptide(L)'
;MPSYRSILTVTTLAPGCRPEEVEQAARAVTRLESWDIAIASGQPRVTARFTAIDDAEARATHRQILSSVREIADVPRARLAAVVRGRSHYLAP
;
A
#
# COMPACT_ATOMS: atom_id res chain seq x y z
N MET A 1 1.62 -16.26 9.55
CA MET A 1 0.86 -14.99 9.79
C MET A 1 0.05 -14.66 8.55
N PRO A 2 -1.16 -14.12 8.71
CA PRO A 2 -1.96 -13.71 7.57
C PRO A 2 -1.25 -12.64 6.72
N SER A 3 -1.51 -12.68 5.42
CA SER A 3 -1.03 -11.67 4.49
C SER A 3 -2.12 -10.65 4.18
N TYR A 4 -1.69 -9.42 3.93
CA TYR A 4 -2.57 -8.30 3.59
C TYR A 4 -2.00 -7.54 2.41
N ARG A 5 -2.87 -6.82 1.70
CA ARG A 5 -2.48 -5.93 0.60
C ARG A 5 -2.91 -4.50 0.94
N SER A 6 -1.93 -3.61 0.94
CA SER A 6 -2.18 -2.16 0.98
C SER A 6 -2.21 -1.69 -0.46
N ILE A 7 -3.37 -1.23 -0.92
CA ILE A 7 -3.61 -0.88 -2.33
C ILE A 7 -3.80 0.62 -2.41
N LEU A 8 -2.87 1.30 -3.07
CA LEU A 8 -2.82 2.76 -3.13
C LEU A 8 -2.91 3.22 -4.59
N THR A 9 -3.82 4.16 -4.87
CA THR A 9 -3.84 4.88 -6.14
C THR A 9 -2.96 6.11 -5.98
N VAL A 10 -1.88 6.19 -6.78
CA VAL A 10 -0.91 7.29 -6.71
C VAL A 10 -1.04 8.11 -7.98
N THR A 11 -1.37 9.40 -7.85
CA THR A 11 -1.62 10.24 -9.01
C THR A 11 -0.48 11.20 -9.34
N THR A 12 0.17 11.78 -8.34
CA THR A 12 1.22 12.78 -8.55
C THR A 12 2.29 12.62 -7.50
N LEU A 13 3.55 12.68 -7.93
CA LEU A 13 4.69 12.71 -7.01
C LEU A 13 5.04 14.15 -6.66
N ALA A 14 5.53 14.36 -5.45
CA ALA A 14 6.05 15.67 -5.04
C ALA A 14 7.25 16.05 -5.92
N PRO A 15 7.49 17.36 -6.15
CA PRO A 15 8.63 17.81 -6.95
C PRO A 15 9.94 17.23 -6.42
N GLY A 16 10.76 16.68 -7.33
CA GLY A 16 12.05 16.09 -6.99
C GLY A 16 11.98 14.65 -6.50
N CYS A 17 10.79 14.09 -6.29
CA CYS A 17 10.62 12.70 -5.90
C CYS A 17 10.51 11.78 -7.12
N ARG A 18 11.11 10.60 -7.02
CA ARG A 18 11.08 9.59 -8.07
C ARG A 18 10.12 8.47 -7.71
N PRO A 19 9.59 7.73 -8.70
CA PRO A 19 8.68 6.60 -8.44
C PRO A 19 9.25 5.55 -7.49
N GLU A 20 10.56 5.29 -7.51
CA GLU A 20 11.20 4.31 -6.63
C GLU A 20 11.09 4.70 -5.16
N GLU A 21 10.94 5.98 -4.87
CA GLU A 21 10.83 6.47 -3.48
C GLU A 21 9.50 6.10 -2.85
N VAL A 22 8.47 5.83 -3.64
CA VAL A 22 7.19 5.35 -3.13
C VAL A 22 7.35 3.97 -2.52
N GLU A 23 8.03 3.07 -3.22
CA GLU A 23 8.34 1.73 -2.69
C GLU A 23 9.22 1.82 -1.45
N GLN A 24 10.24 2.67 -1.48
CA GLN A 24 11.15 2.87 -0.34
C GLN A 24 10.39 3.39 0.88
N ALA A 25 9.44 4.30 0.69
CA ALA A 25 8.62 4.82 1.78
C ALA A 25 7.79 3.71 2.44
N ALA A 26 7.20 2.82 1.64
CA ALA A 26 6.44 1.70 2.16
C ALA A 26 7.36 0.69 2.88
N ARG A 27 8.51 0.38 2.31
CA ARG A 27 9.48 -0.57 2.90
C ARG A 27 10.09 -0.05 4.21
N ALA A 28 10.13 1.27 4.40
CA ALA A 28 10.59 1.85 5.66
C ALA A 28 9.62 1.60 6.82
N VAL A 29 8.36 1.34 6.51
CA VAL A 29 7.32 1.08 7.53
C VAL A 29 7.33 -0.38 7.97
N THR A 30 7.41 -1.30 7.00
CA THR A 30 7.32 -2.73 7.28
C THR A 30 8.01 -3.53 6.18
N ARG A 31 8.35 -4.78 6.48
CA ARG A 31 8.86 -5.69 5.48
C ARG A 31 7.74 -6.06 4.51
N LEU A 32 7.99 -5.88 3.21
CA LEU A 32 7.04 -6.24 2.17
C LEU A 32 7.35 -7.62 1.60
N GLU A 33 6.33 -8.44 1.43
CA GLU A 33 6.44 -9.72 0.71
C GLU A 33 6.51 -9.48 -0.79
N SER A 34 5.80 -8.47 -1.29
CA SER A 34 5.82 -8.09 -2.70
C SER A 34 5.43 -6.63 -2.88
N TRP A 35 5.81 -6.09 -4.02
CA TRP A 35 5.48 -4.74 -4.45
C TRP A 35 5.15 -4.78 -5.93
N ASP A 36 3.91 -4.43 -6.27
CA ASP A 36 3.43 -4.46 -7.64
C ASP A 36 2.86 -3.11 -8.05
N ILE A 37 3.08 -2.75 -9.31
CA ILE A 37 2.51 -1.54 -9.90
C ILE A 37 1.67 -1.97 -11.10
N ALA A 38 0.44 -1.45 -11.16
CA ALA A 38 -0.45 -1.68 -12.29
C ALA A 38 -1.12 -0.37 -12.68
N ILE A 39 -1.58 -0.29 -13.91
CA ILE A 39 -2.42 0.82 -14.36
C ILE A 39 -3.87 0.36 -14.26
N ALA A 40 -4.68 1.08 -13.48
CA ALA A 40 -6.10 0.80 -13.32
C ALA A 40 -6.88 2.09 -13.59
N SER A 41 -7.80 2.04 -14.55
CA SER A 41 -8.59 3.21 -14.96
C SER A 41 -7.71 4.40 -15.32
N GLY A 42 -6.58 4.14 -15.99
CA GLY A 42 -5.63 5.17 -16.42
C GLY A 42 -4.74 5.73 -15.31
N GLN A 43 -4.82 5.20 -14.10
CA GLN A 43 -4.03 5.69 -12.96
C GLN A 43 -3.11 4.59 -12.41
N PRO A 44 -1.89 4.94 -11.97
CA PRO A 44 -1.01 3.98 -11.31
C PRO A 44 -1.62 3.52 -9.99
N ARG A 45 -1.63 2.21 -9.80
CA ARG A 45 -2.07 1.59 -8.56
C ARG A 45 -0.95 0.71 -8.05
N VAL A 46 -0.49 0.98 -6.83
CA VAL A 46 0.56 0.19 -6.20
C VAL A 46 -0.08 -0.75 -5.18
N THR A 47 0.45 -1.96 -5.09
CA THR A 47 0.01 -2.96 -4.13
C THR A 47 1.21 -3.44 -3.34
N ALA A 48 1.19 -3.18 -2.03
CA ALA A 48 2.21 -3.62 -1.09
C ALA A 48 1.65 -4.77 -0.28
N ARG A 49 2.25 -5.96 -0.40
CA ARG A 49 1.84 -7.13 0.37
C ARG A 49 2.74 -7.27 1.59
N PHE A 50 2.10 -7.44 2.74
CA PHE A 50 2.80 -7.60 4.03
C PHE A 50 2.05 -8.56 4.92
N THR A 51 2.69 -9.00 6.01
CA THR A 51 2.06 -9.86 7.02
C THR A 51 1.76 -9.07 8.27
N ALA A 52 0.71 -9.47 8.98
CA ALA A 52 0.35 -8.94 10.28
C ALA A 52 -0.31 -10.05 11.10
N ILE A 53 -0.33 -9.92 12.41
CA ILE A 53 -0.89 -10.96 13.29
C ILE A 53 -2.43 -10.99 13.22
N ASP A 54 -3.05 -9.84 12.97
CA ASP A 54 -4.50 -9.69 12.86
C ASP A 54 -4.87 -8.44 12.07
N ASP A 55 -6.18 -8.24 11.88
CA ASP A 55 -6.69 -7.09 11.12
C ASP A 55 -6.35 -5.76 11.79
N ALA A 56 -6.32 -5.70 13.11
CA ALA A 56 -6.00 -4.45 13.82
C ALA A 56 -4.56 -4.01 13.56
N GLU A 57 -3.62 -4.94 13.63
CA GLU A 57 -2.22 -4.64 13.29
C GLU A 57 -2.08 -4.28 11.81
N ALA A 58 -2.80 -5.00 10.94
CA ALA A 58 -2.78 -4.71 9.51
C ALA A 58 -3.30 -3.30 9.21
N ARG A 59 -4.37 -2.87 9.89
CA ARG A 59 -4.89 -1.50 9.74
C ARG A 59 -3.89 -0.45 10.20
N ALA A 60 -3.20 -0.69 11.31
CA ALA A 60 -2.18 0.22 11.81
C ALA A 60 -1.02 0.34 10.83
N THR A 61 -0.54 -0.79 10.32
CA THR A 61 0.54 -0.82 9.32
C THR A 61 0.14 -0.13 8.03
N HIS A 62 -1.07 -0.40 7.55
CA HIS A 62 -1.62 0.25 6.35
C HIS A 62 -1.67 1.77 6.51
N ARG A 63 -2.14 2.27 7.64
CA ARG A 63 -2.17 3.72 7.91
C ARG A 63 -0.78 4.33 7.91
N GLN A 64 0.21 3.61 8.45
CA GLN A 64 1.59 4.08 8.45
C GLN A 64 2.19 4.10 7.03
N ILE A 65 1.92 3.08 6.23
CA ILE A 65 2.33 3.06 4.82
C ILE A 65 1.72 4.25 4.08
N LEU A 66 0.41 4.45 4.25
CA LEU A 66 -0.31 5.53 3.59
C LEU A 66 0.23 6.90 4.00
N SER A 67 0.45 7.11 5.29
CA SER A 67 1.04 8.36 5.80
C SER A 67 2.42 8.62 5.23
N SER A 68 3.27 7.59 5.19
CA SER A 68 4.63 7.70 4.67
C SER A 68 4.64 8.02 3.17
N VAL A 69 3.79 7.35 2.39
CA VAL A 69 3.69 7.61 0.94
C VAL A 69 3.10 8.99 0.68
N ARG A 70 2.12 9.42 1.46
CA ARG A 70 1.51 10.76 1.31
C ARG A 70 2.46 11.91 1.56
N GLU A 71 3.58 11.69 2.21
CA GLU A 71 4.61 12.72 2.36
C GLU A 71 5.27 13.08 1.04
N ILE A 72 5.26 12.17 0.05
CA ILE A 72 5.96 12.35 -1.23
C ILE A 72 5.05 12.21 -2.44
N ALA A 73 3.76 11.91 -2.24
CA ALA A 73 2.85 11.66 -3.37
C ALA A 73 1.40 11.95 -2.97
N ASP A 74 0.58 12.25 -3.97
CA ASP A 74 -0.87 12.31 -3.79
C ASP A 74 -1.45 10.91 -3.90
N VAL A 75 -2.20 10.49 -2.87
CA VAL A 75 -2.86 9.19 -2.82
C VAL A 75 -4.35 9.44 -2.56
N PRO A 76 -5.15 9.64 -3.62
CA PRO A 76 -6.58 9.93 -3.45
C PRO A 76 -7.39 8.73 -2.98
N ARG A 77 -6.91 7.52 -3.20
CA ARG A 77 -7.58 6.29 -2.77
C ARG A 77 -6.60 5.33 -2.14
N ALA A 78 -7.05 4.71 -1.06
CA ALA A 78 -6.30 3.66 -0.39
C ALA A 78 -7.27 2.62 0.14
N ARG A 79 -6.93 1.35 -0.05
CA ARG A 79 -7.73 0.24 0.46
C ARG A 79 -6.81 -0.80 1.08
N LEU A 80 -7.32 -1.46 2.11
CA LEU A 80 -6.64 -2.58 2.74
C LEU A 80 -7.45 -3.85 2.50
N ALA A 81 -6.78 -4.91 2.09
CA ALA A 81 -7.40 -6.20 1.88
C ALA A 81 -6.65 -7.31 2.61
N ALA A 82 -7.38 -8.25 3.18
CA ALA A 82 -6.81 -9.50 3.65
C ALA A 82 -6.67 -10.44 2.45
N VAL A 83 -5.60 -11.21 2.42
CA VAL A 83 -5.38 -12.20 1.36
C VAL A 83 -5.85 -13.57 1.88
N VAL A 84 -6.88 -14.09 1.26
CA VAL A 84 -7.44 -15.41 1.60
C VAL A 84 -7.42 -16.27 0.34
N ARG A 85 -6.63 -17.34 0.35
CA ARG A 85 -6.47 -18.24 -0.79
C ARG A 85 -6.13 -17.50 -2.09
N GLY A 86 -5.22 -16.51 -1.98
CA GLY A 86 -4.78 -15.70 -3.12
C GLY A 86 -5.73 -14.59 -3.54
N ARG A 87 -6.88 -14.44 -2.89
CA ARG A 87 -7.88 -13.42 -3.22
C ARG A 87 -7.89 -12.31 -2.19
N SER A 88 -8.18 -11.09 -2.68
CA SER A 88 -8.31 -9.93 -1.80
C SER A 88 -9.72 -9.87 -1.20
N HIS A 89 -9.79 -9.75 0.11
CA HIS A 89 -11.00 -9.48 0.85
C HIS A 89 -10.86 -8.12 1.51
N TYR A 90 -11.57 -7.13 1.01
CA TYR A 90 -11.40 -5.75 1.47
C TYR A 90 -11.93 -5.59 2.87
N LEU A 91 -11.13 -4.91 3.71
CA LEU A 91 -11.51 -4.59 5.07
C LEU A 91 -12.21 -3.23 5.10
N ALA A 92 -13.20 -3.10 5.96
CA ALA A 92 -13.87 -1.82 6.19
C ALA A 92 -12.88 -0.81 6.79
N PRO A 93 -12.99 0.47 6.41
CA PRO A 93 -12.12 1.51 6.95
C PRO A 93 -12.27 1.69 8.47
#